data_a1f52f5a14afcc58de56bb8dce1b60ea
#
_entry.id   a1f52f5a14afcc58de56bb8dce1b60ea
#
_cell.length_a   1.000
_cell.length_b   1.000
_cell.length_c   1.000
_cell.angle_alpha   90.00
_cell.angle_beta   90.00
_cell.angle_gamma   90.00
#
_symmetry.space_group_name_H-M   'P 1'
#
loop_
_entity.id
_entity.type
_entity.pdbx_description
1 polymer ?
#
loop_
_entity_poly.entity_id
_entity_poly.type
_entity_poly.pdbx_seq_one_letter_code
_entity_poly.pdbx_strand_id
1 'polypeptide(L)'
;GPPHIGAMRVATAMDGLHYVLHAPQGDTYADLLFTMIERRHKRPPVTYTTFQARDLGGDTAELFKTAAREAFERFQPQAMIVGASCTAELIQDDPGGLARALALPIPVIPLELPSYQKKENWGAAETFTKRPRLSSNGWQSREGSGLPSSVSSPTRSIRLTFISNAMG
;
A
#
# COMPACT_ATOMS: atom_id res chain seq x y z
N GLY A 1 -9.66 -2.85 -13.49
CA GLY A 1 -8.47 -3.35 -12.80
C GLY A 1 -8.81 -4.18 -11.57
N PRO A 2 -7.86 -4.98 -11.06
CA PRO A 2 -8.05 -5.74 -9.82
C PRO A 2 -8.02 -4.82 -8.59
N PRO A 3 -8.55 -5.27 -7.44
CA PRO A 3 -8.72 -4.41 -6.26
C PRO A 3 -7.40 -3.92 -5.64
N HIS A 4 -6.30 -4.67 -5.79
CA HIS A 4 -4.98 -4.23 -5.29
C HIS A 4 -4.48 -2.96 -5.99
N ILE A 5 -4.87 -2.70 -7.24
CA ILE A 5 -4.57 -1.45 -7.94
C ILE A 5 -5.32 -0.28 -7.26
N GLY A 6 -6.56 -0.50 -6.83
CA GLY A 6 -7.31 0.49 -6.05
C GLY A 6 -6.63 0.85 -4.73
N ALA A 7 -6.12 -0.16 -4.01
CA ALA A 7 -5.31 0.06 -2.81
C ALA A 7 -4.05 0.87 -3.10
N MET A 8 -3.39 0.59 -4.21
CA MET A 8 -2.20 1.31 -4.66
C MET A 8 -2.50 2.79 -4.95
N ARG A 9 -3.67 3.09 -5.53
CA ARG A 9 -4.11 4.48 -5.74
C ARG A 9 -4.26 5.24 -4.43
N VAL A 10 -4.85 4.61 -3.42
CA VAL A 10 -4.99 5.21 -2.09
C VAL A 10 -3.62 5.46 -1.46
N ALA A 11 -2.73 4.47 -1.50
CA ALA A 11 -1.38 4.63 -0.98
C ALA A 11 -0.62 5.76 -1.68
N THR A 12 -0.79 5.91 -3.01
CA THR A 12 -0.16 6.98 -3.78
C THR A 12 -0.71 8.37 -3.41
N ALA A 13 -1.96 8.45 -2.98
CA ALA A 13 -2.61 9.71 -2.60
C ALA A 13 -2.37 10.10 -1.13
N MET A 14 -1.76 9.23 -0.33
CA MET A 14 -1.54 9.45 1.09
C MET A 14 -0.05 9.51 1.42
N ASP A 15 0.44 10.68 1.80
CA ASP A 15 1.82 10.80 2.27
C ASP A 15 2.02 10.01 3.57
N GLY A 16 3.18 9.36 3.68
CA GLY A 16 3.54 8.55 4.83
C GLY A 16 2.94 7.15 4.87
N LEU A 17 2.09 6.78 3.92
CA LEU A 17 1.57 5.43 3.77
C LEU A 17 2.43 4.65 2.77
N HIS A 18 2.82 3.44 3.13
CA HIS A 18 3.54 2.52 2.24
C HIS A 18 2.77 1.23 2.07
N TYR A 19 2.74 0.70 0.86
CA TYR A 19 2.06 -0.53 0.53
C TYR A 19 3.06 -1.66 0.27
N VAL A 20 2.97 -2.74 1.03
CA VAL A 20 3.70 -3.98 0.75
C VAL A 20 2.74 -4.94 0.08
N LEU A 21 2.98 -5.21 -1.19
CA LEU A 21 2.16 -6.11 -2.01
C LEU A 21 2.85 -7.45 -2.15
N HIS A 22 2.24 -8.49 -1.61
CA HIS A 22 2.68 -9.85 -1.82
C HIS A 22 2.29 -10.28 -3.24
N ALA A 23 3.28 -10.37 -4.13
CA ALA A 23 3.05 -10.52 -5.55
C ALA A 23 4.22 -11.22 -6.25
N PRO A 24 3.97 -11.98 -7.30
CA PRO A 24 5.03 -12.47 -8.17
C PRO A 24 5.65 -11.34 -8.97
N GLN A 25 6.82 -11.60 -9.54
CA GLN A 25 7.56 -10.62 -10.35
C GLN A 25 6.71 -10.07 -11.51
N GLY A 26 5.83 -10.89 -12.11
CA GLY A 26 4.97 -10.46 -13.21
C GLY A 26 3.95 -9.39 -12.86
N ASP A 27 3.55 -9.27 -11.60
CA ASP A 27 2.54 -8.31 -11.15
C ASP A 27 3.10 -6.89 -10.92
N THR A 28 4.40 -6.69 -11.12
CA THR A 28 5.03 -5.36 -11.01
C THR A 28 4.64 -4.40 -12.15
N TYR A 29 3.89 -4.88 -13.15
CA TYR A 29 3.38 -4.04 -14.25
C TYR A 29 2.54 -2.84 -13.76
N ALA A 30 2.00 -2.91 -12.58
CA ALA A 30 1.24 -1.81 -11.99
C ALA A 30 2.05 -0.52 -11.86
N ASP A 31 3.37 -0.61 -11.63
CA ASP A 31 4.26 0.55 -11.63
C ASP A 31 4.28 1.23 -13.01
N LEU A 32 4.27 0.45 -14.08
CA LEU A 32 4.22 0.98 -15.45
C LEU A 32 2.88 1.65 -15.74
N LEU A 33 1.78 1.12 -15.20
CA LEU A 33 0.47 1.76 -15.31
C LEU A 33 0.51 3.20 -14.76
N PHE A 34 1.06 3.38 -13.56
CA PHE A 34 1.11 4.68 -12.90
C PHE A 34 2.09 5.66 -13.55
N THR A 35 3.26 5.17 -13.96
CA THR A 35 4.33 6.03 -14.48
C THR A 35 4.21 6.32 -15.97
N MET A 36 3.92 5.31 -16.78
CA MET A 36 3.91 5.47 -18.24
C MET A 36 2.52 5.81 -18.79
N ILE A 37 1.47 5.15 -18.31
CA ILE A 37 0.11 5.36 -18.83
C ILE A 37 -0.52 6.59 -18.19
N GLU A 38 -0.48 6.70 -16.87
CA GLU A 38 -1.03 7.85 -16.14
C GLU A 38 -0.04 9.02 -16.03
N ARG A 39 1.18 8.86 -16.54
CA ARG A 39 2.23 9.90 -16.59
C ARG A 39 2.49 10.56 -15.23
N ARG A 40 2.45 9.81 -14.17
CA ARG A 40 2.77 10.32 -12.84
C ARG A 40 4.28 10.51 -12.69
N HIS A 41 4.68 11.62 -12.11
CA HIS A 41 6.11 11.95 -11.92
C HIS A 41 6.80 11.12 -10.84
N LYS A 42 6.03 10.49 -9.96
CA LYS A 42 6.54 9.65 -8.88
C LYS A 42 6.00 8.24 -8.99
N ARG A 43 6.84 7.26 -8.69
CA ARG A 43 6.40 5.88 -8.54
C ARG A 43 5.46 5.76 -7.34
N PRO A 44 4.48 4.85 -7.39
CA PRO A 44 3.65 4.57 -6.23
C PRO A 44 4.51 4.07 -5.05
N PRO A 45 4.14 4.38 -3.79
CA PRO A 45 4.87 3.94 -2.61
C PRO A 45 4.58 2.46 -2.30
N VAL A 46 5.03 1.59 -3.19
CA VAL A 46 4.76 0.15 -3.14
C VAL A 46 6.06 -0.64 -3.17
N THR A 47 6.15 -1.65 -2.32
CA THR A 47 7.18 -2.68 -2.36
C THR A 47 6.54 -4.02 -2.68
N TYR A 48 7.10 -4.73 -3.65
CA TYR A 48 6.65 -6.06 -4.08
C TYR A 48 7.57 -7.12 -3.49
N THR A 49 7.03 -8.28 -3.11
CA THR A 49 7.83 -9.41 -2.68
C THR A 49 8.57 -10.08 -3.84
N THR A 50 8.03 -9.96 -5.05
CA THR A 50 8.62 -10.47 -6.31
C THR A 50 8.98 -11.96 -6.29
N PHE A 51 8.16 -12.78 -5.65
CA PHE A 51 8.39 -14.23 -5.65
C PHE A 51 8.29 -14.82 -7.06
N GLN A 52 8.98 -15.92 -7.27
CA GLN A 52 9.01 -16.65 -8.54
C GLN A 52 8.45 -18.06 -8.35
N ALA A 53 8.23 -18.77 -9.47
CA ALA A 53 7.72 -20.14 -9.43
C ALA A 53 8.59 -21.09 -8.59
N ARG A 54 9.90 -20.88 -8.57
CA ARG A 54 10.84 -21.66 -7.74
C ARG A 54 10.64 -21.44 -6.23
N ASP A 55 10.10 -20.31 -5.84
CA ASP A 55 9.88 -19.93 -4.44
C ASP A 55 8.59 -20.56 -3.88
N LEU A 56 7.68 -21.00 -4.76
CA LEU A 56 6.40 -21.63 -4.37
C LEU A 56 6.57 -22.98 -3.64
N GLY A 57 7.70 -23.63 -3.81
CA GLY A 57 8.07 -24.84 -3.04
C GLY A 57 8.84 -24.54 -1.75
N GLY A 58 9.14 -23.28 -1.46
CA GLY A 58 9.90 -22.79 -0.32
C GLY A 58 9.05 -21.92 0.62
N ASP A 59 9.72 -21.06 1.36
CA ASP A 59 9.10 -20.19 2.34
C ASP A 59 8.80 -18.79 1.75
N THR A 60 7.67 -18.64 1.07
CA THR A 60 7.20 -17.36 0.57
C THR A 60 6.90 -16.37 1.70
N ALA A 61 6.61 -16.89 2.91
CA ALA A 61 6.40 -16.09 4.11
C ALA A 61 7.66 -15.31 4.51
N GLU A 62 8.83 -15.93 4.41
CA GLU A 62 10.10 -15.26 4.70
C GLU A 62 10.42 -14.17 3.67
N LEU A 63 10.11 -14.39 2.39
CA LEU A 63 10.22 -13.36 1.37
C LEU A 63 9.35 -12.14 1.70
N PHE A 64 8.11 -12.38 2.12
CA PHE A 64 7.22 -11.31 2.54
C PHE A 64 7.76 -10.54 3.76
N LYS A 65 8.19 -11.24 4.79
CA LYS A 65 8.75 -10.63 6.00
C LYS A 65 9.97 -9.78 5.68
N THR A 66 10.86 -10.29 4.84
CA THR A 66 12.05 -9.56 4.39
C THR A 66 11.66 -8.28 3.66
N ALA A 67 10.74 -8.37 2.69
CA ALA A 67 10.27 -7.22 1.93
C ALA A 67 9.61 -6.17 2.82
N ALA A 68 8.78 -6.57 3.78
CA ALA A 68 8.12 -5.67 4.71
C ALA A 68 9.13 -4.96 5.63
N ARG A 69 10.12 -5.67 6.13
CA ARG A 69 11.18 -5.10 6.98
C ARG A 69 12.05 -4.13 6.21
N GLU A 70 12.48 -4.49 5.01
CA GLU A 70 13.26 -3.61 4.14
C GLU A 70 12.48 -2.35 3.75
N ALA A 71 11.20 -2.48 3.45
CA ALA A 71 10.34 -1.34 3.16
C ALA A 71 10.24 -0.38 4.36
N PHE A 72 10.10 -0.91 5.57
CA PHE A 72 10.09 -0.11 6.78
C PHE A 72 11.42 0.62 6.99
N GLU A 73 12.54 -0.09 6.88
CA GLU A 73 13.88 0.49 7.08
C GLU A 73 14.22 1.55 6.02
N ARG A 74 13.87 1.28 4.76
CA ARG A 74 14.22 2.15 3.63
C ARG A 74 13.36 3.39 3.56
N PHE A 75 12.05 3.27 3.73
CA PHE A 75 11.09 4.35 3.48
C PHE A 75 10.62 5.04 4.75
N GLN A 76 10.82 4.44 5.92
CA GLN A 76 10.39 4.99 7.21
C GLN A 76 8.95 5.52 7.16
N PRO A 77 7.97 4.72 6.72
CA PRO A 77 6.59 5.17 6.61
C PRO A 77 5.97 5.38 7.98
N GLN A 78 4.93 6.21 8.03
CA GLN A 78 4.15 6.39 9.26
C GLN A 78 3.18 5.25 9.50
N ALA A 79 2.73 4.62 8.42
CA ALA A 79 1.89 3.43 8.46
C ALA A 79 2.15 2.58 7.22
N MET A 80 1.81 1.31 7.33
CA MET A 80 1.95 0.35 6.24
C MET A 80 0.63 -0.35 6.01
N ILE A 81 0.27 -0.53 4.76
CA ILE A 81 -0.79 -1.45 4.35
C ILE A 81 -0.15 -2.66 3.68
N VAL A 82 -0.73 -3.81 3.91
CA VAL A 82 -0.24 -5.08 3.34
C VAL A 82 -1.38 -5.83 2.68
N GLY A 83 -1.10 -6.47 1.57
CA GLY A 83 -2.09 -7.22 0.83
C GLY A 83 -1.45 -8.17 -0.17
N ALA A 84 -2.29 -8.97 -0.81
CA ALA A 84 -1.89 -9.91 -1.86
C ALA A 84 -2.42 -9.49 -3.23
N SER A 85 -1.64 -9.78 -4.27
CA SER A 85 -2.12 -9.69 -5.65
C SER A 85 -3.04 -10.87 -5.98
N CYS A 86 -3.71 -10.79 -7.11
CA CYS A 86 -4.57 -11.88 -7.58
C CYS A 86 -3.82 -13.22 -7.71
N THR A 87 -2.57 -13.20 -8.10
CA THR A 87 -1.74 -14.40 -8.21
C THR A 87 -1.35 -14.92 -6.82
N ALA A 88 -0.97 -14.03 -5.91
CA ALA A 88 -0.59 -14.39 -4.56
C ALA A 88 -1.77 -14.90 -3.71
N GLU A 89 -2.98 -14.45 -3.99
CA GLU A 89 -4.19 -14.96 -3.34
C GLU A 89 -4.34 -16.49 -3.50
N LEU A 90 -3.86 -17.04 -4.60
CA LEU A 90 -3.95 -18.48 -4.87
C LEU A 90 -3.03 -19.33 -3.98
N ILE A 91 -1.95 -18.77 -3.48
CA ILE A 91 -1.02 -19.49 -2.58
C ILE A 91 -1.43 -19.42 -1.11
N GLN A 92 -2.50 -18.70 -0.80
CA GLN A 92 -3.12 -18.62 0.52
C GLN A 92 -2.20 -18.12 1.66
N ASP A 93 -1.12 -17.42 1.34
CA ASP A 93 -0.34 -16.71 2.35
C ASP A 93 -1.19 -15.60 2.99
N ASP A 94 -1.09 -15.44 4.30
CA ASP A 94 -1.73 -14.33 5.03
C ASP A 94 -0.75 -13.18 5.27
N PRO A 95 -0.64 -12.20 4.34
CA PRO A 95 0.29 -11.09 4.50
C PRO A 95 0.03 -10.27 5.78
N GLY A 96 -1.23 -10.15 6.18
CA GLY A 96 -1.61 -9.43 7.38
C GLY A 96 -1.09 -10.08 8.65
N GLY A 97 -1.27 -11.40 8.77
CA GLY A 97 -0.74 -12.18 9.89
C GLY A 97 0.77 -12.14 9.95
N LEU A 98 1.43 -12.31 8.80
CA LEU A 98 2.89 -12.25 8.70
C LEU A 98 3.45 -10.88 9.10
N ALA A 99 2.83 -9.80 8.63
CA ALA A 99 3.26 -8.44 8.96
C ALA A 99 3.06 -8.11 10.44
N ARG A 100 1.97 -8.59 11.07
CA ARG A 100 1.77 -8.46 12.51
C ARG A 100 2.83 -9.21 13.31
N ALA A 101 3.26 -10.38 12.82
CA ALA A 101 4.32 -11.17 13.44
C ALA A 101 5.69 -10.48 13.41
N LEU A 102 5.91 -9.53 12.50
CA LEU A 102 7.13 -8.71 12.46
C LEU A 102 7.22 -7.69 13.60
N ALA A 103 6.11 -7.39 14.27
CA ALA A 103 6.02 -6.42 15.36
C ALA A 103 6.68 -5.08 15.03
N LEU A 104 6.39 -4.51 13.85
CA LEU A 104 6.90 -3.22 13.43
C LEU A 104 6.36 -2.10 14.34
N PRO A 105 7.16 -1.04 14.62
CA PRO A 105 6.77 0.05 15.51
C PRO A 105 5.79 1.06 14.87
N ILE A 106 5.13 0.66 13.79
CA ILE A 106 4.13 1.46 13.09
C ILE A 106 2.84 0.65 12.90
N PRO A 107 1.69 1.30 12.69
CA PRO A 107 0.47 0.61 12.33
C PRO A 107 0.63 -0.15 11.02
N VAL A 108 0.28 -1.43 11.03
CA VAL A 108 0.23 -2.28 9.83
C VAL A 108 -1.20 -2.74 9.63
N ILE A 109 -1.78 -2.42 8.48
CA ILE A 109 -3.17 -2.69 8.18
C ILE A 109 -3.26 -3.76 7.10
N PRO A 110 -3.78 -4.94 7.42
CA PRO A 110 -4.02 -5.96 6.42
C PRO A 110 -5.22 -5.61 5.55
N LEU A 111 -5.07 -5.81 4.24
CA LEU A 111 -6.13 -5.67 3.27
C LEU A 111 -6.46 -7.03 2.67
N GLU A 112 -7.69 -7.46 2.89
CA GLU A 112 -8.28 -8.60 2.20
C GLU A 112 -8.97 -8.09 0.94
N LEU A 113 -8.35 -8.31 -0.21
CA LEU A 113 -8.79 -7.78 -1.49
C LEU A 113 -9.10 -8.92 -2.46
N PRO A 114 -10.30 -9.53 -2.38
CA PRO A 114 -10.64 -10.71 -3.20
C PRO A 114 -10.68 -10.35 -4.68
N SER A 115 -9.60 -10.63 -5.37
CA SER A 115 -9.31 -10.19 -6.73
C SER A 115 -10.26 -10.77 -7.77
N TYR A 116 -10.78 -11.95 -7.52
CA TYR A 116 -11.71 -12.63 -8.44
C TYR A 116 -13.16 -12.21 -8.27
N GLN A 117 -13.48 -11.53 -7.17
CA GLN A 117 -14.85 -11.12 -6.85
C GLN A 117 -15.06 -9.61 -6.93
N LYS A 118 -14.01 -8.82 -6.74
CA LYS A 118 -14.08 -7.37 -6.61
C LYS A 118 -13.21 -6.65 -7.65
N LYS A 119 -13.56 -5.40 -7.91
CA LYS A 119 -12.88 -4.54 -8.88
C LYS A 119 -12.07 -3.45 -8.19
N GLU A 120 -11.32 -2.71 -8.98
CA GLU A 120 -10.41 -1.65 -8.54
C GLU A 120 -11.08 -0.59 -7.66
N ASN A 121 -12.25 -0.09 -8.06
CA ASN A 121 -12.99 0.92 -7.31
C ASN A 121 -13.42 0.43 -5.91
N TRP A 122 -13.81 -0.84 -5.82
CA TRP A 122 -14.12 -1.44 -4.53
C TRP A 122 -12.87 -1.55 -3.66
N GLY A 123 -11.75 -1.99 -4.23
CA GLY A 123 -10.46 -2.07 -3.53
C GLY A 123 -9.99 -0.71 -3.00
N ALA A 124 -10.19 0.33 -3.77
CA ALA A 124 -9.89 1.69 -3.33
C ALA A 124 -10.78 2.13 -2.16
N ALA A 125 -12.10 1.89 -2.25
CA ALA A 125 -13.05 2.23 -1.18
C ALA A 125 -12.75 1.47 0.11
N GLU A 126 -12.47 0.18 0.01
CA GLU A 126 -12.11 -0.67 1.15
C GLU A 126 -10.82 -0.21 1.83
N THR A 127 -9.80 0.07 1.05
CA THR A 127 -8.53 0.59 1.55
C THR A 127 -8.71 1.94 2.24
N PHE A 128 -9.47 2.82 1.64
CA PHE A 128 -9.76 4.14 2.20
C PHE A 128 -10.52 4.04 3.54
N THR A 129 -11.44 3.10 3.65
CA THR A 129 -12.21 2.84 4.88
C THR A 129 -11.31 2.29 6.00
N LYS A 130 -10.43 1.33 5.66
CA LYS A 130 -9.53 0.68 6.61
C LYS A 130 -8.25 1.46 6.90
N ARG A 131 -8.00 2.56 6.19
CA ARG A 131 -6.78 3.34 6.38
C ARG A 131 -6.56 3.71 7.84
N PRO A 132 -5.29 3.79 8.29
CA PRO A 132 -5.00 4.20 9.66
C PRO A 132 -5.49 5.63 9.88
N ARG A 133 -6.07 5.86 11.04
CA ARG A 133 -6.26 7.22 11.53
C ARG A 133 -4.90 7.70 12.02
N LEU A 134 -4.14 8.31 11.11
CA LEU A 134 -2.92 8.97 11.48
C LEU A 134 -3.30 10.17 12.36
N SER A 135 -2.79 10.21 13.59
CA SER A 135 -3.02 11.35 14.47
C SER A 135 -2.39 12.59 13.86
N SER A 136 -3.02 13.74 14.01
CA SER A 136 -2.46 15.02 13.57
C SER A 136 -1.06 15.28 14.10
N ASN A 137 -0.71 14.71 15.24
CA ASN A 137 0.62 14.80 15.86
C ASN A 137 1.68 14.00 15.09
N GLY A 138 1.31 12.91 14.42
CA GLY A 138 2.24 12.14 13.58
C GLY A 138 2.63 12.88 12.30
N TRP A 139 1.75 13.72 11.78
CA TRP A 139 2.02 14.57 10.62
C TRP A 139 2.92 15.76 10.96
N GLN A 140 2.74 16.35 12.14
CA GLN A 140 3.53 17.49 12.61
C GLN A 140 4.98 17.12 12.92
N SER A 141 5.27 15.89 13.28
CA SER A 141 6.64 15.46 13.62
C SER A 141 7.56 15.26 12.41
N ARG A 142 7.03 15.17 11.18
CA ARG A 142 7.82 15.06 9.93
C ARG A 142 8.00 16.38 9.19
N GLU A 143 7.06 17.28 9.32
CA GLU A 143 7.24 18.65 8.84
C GLU A 143 8.02 19.39 9.91
N GLY A 144 9.33 19.48 9.70
CA GLY A 144 10.24 20.16 10.64
C GLY A 144 9.69 21.54 11.03
N SER A 145 9.75 21.81 12.30
CA SER A 145 9.52 23.09 13.00
C SER A 145 9.34 24.31 12.08
N GLY A 146 8.11 24.65 11.73
CA GLY A 146 7.90 25.87 10.95
C GLY A 146 6.52 26.10 10.36
N LEU A 147 5.57 25.16 10.44
CA LEU A 147 4.21 25.39 9.95
C LEU A 147 3.25 25.77 11.07
N PRO A 148 2.46 26.84 10.90
CA PRO A 148 1.49 27.25 11.91
C PRO A 148 0.39 26.21 12.10
N SER A 149 -0.10 26.08 13.33
CA SER A 149 -1.09 25.13 13.82
C SER A 149 -2.49 25.19 13.17
N SER A 150 -2.63 25.95 12.07
CA SER A 150 -3.89 26.17 11.35
C SER A 150 -4.00 25.48 9.99
N VAL A 151 -3.07 24.59 9.65
CA VAL A 151 -3.18 23.84 8.39
C VAL A 151 -4.27 22.79 8.54
N SER A 152 -5.34 22.98 7.78
CA SER A 152 -6.48 22.07 7.66
C SER A 152 -6.01 20.64 7.40
N SER A 153 -6.64 19.67 8.07
CA SER A 153 -6.27 18.26 8.03
C SER A 153 -6.02 17.78 6.60
N PRO A 154 -4.97 17.01 6.36
CA PRO A 154 -4.63 16.46 5.04
C PRO A 154 -5.75 15.62 4.41
N THR A 155 -6.72 15.21 5.19
CA THR A 155 -7.93 14.50 4.76
C THR A 155 -8.72 15.25 3.68
N ARG A 156 -8.68 16.58 3.66
CA ARG A 156 -9.44 17.38 2.70
C ARG A 156 -8.82 17.40 1.31
N SER A 157 -7.50 17.46 1.22
CA SER A 157 -6.75 17.42 -0.04
C SER A 157 -6.80 16.05 -0.71
N ILE A 158 -6.71 14.99 0.09
CA ILE A 158 -6.76 13.60 -0.37
C ILE A 158 -8.13 13.27 -0.98
N ARG A 159 -9.20 13.75 -0.37
CA ARG A 159 -10.56 13.49 -0.85
C ARG A 159 -10.80 14.05 -2.26
N LEU A 160 -10.30 15.26 -2.53
CA LEU A 160 -10.46 15.90 -3.83
C LEU A 160 -9.68 15.20 -4.94
N THR A 161 -8.44 14.83 -4.68
CA THR A 161 -7.60 14.13 -5.65
C THR A 161 -8.15 12.74 -5.98
N PHE A 162 -8.67 12.04 -4.97
CA PHE A 162 -9.25 10.71 -5.17
C PHE A 162 -10.52 10.75 -6.01
N ILE A 163 -11.44 11.67 -5.73
CA ILE A 163 -12.71 11.79 -6.45
C ILE A 163 -12.49 12.16 -7.92
N SER A 164 -11.57 13.08 -8.22
CA SER A 164 -11.28 13.47 -9.59
C SER A 164 -10.66 12.34 -10.43
N ASN A 165 -9.90 11.45 -9.80
CA ASN A 165 -9.29 10.31 -10.48
C ASN A 165 -10.20 9.08 -10.60
N ALA A 166 -11.26 9.00 -9.77
CA ALA A 166 -12.22 7.90 -9.83
C ALA A 166 -13.36 8.16 -10.82
N MET A 167 -13.58 9.41 -11.24
CA MET A 167 -14.66 9.81 -12.15
C MET A 167 -14.16 10.21 -13.55
N GLY A 168 -12.85 10.11 -13.83
CA GLY A 168 -12.25 10.35 -15.13
C GLY A 168 -11.97 9.08 -15.94
#